data_29fdc6b7aa882714e9d3e5f576502864
#
_entry.id   29fdc6b7aa882714e9d3e5f576502864
#
_cell.length_a   1.000
_cell.length_b   1.000
_cell.length_c   1.000
_cell.angle_alpha   90.00
_cell.angle_beta   90.00
_cell.angle_gamma   90.00
#
_symmetry.space_group_name_H-M   'P 1'
#
loop_
_entity.id
_entity.type
_entity.pdbx_description
1 polymer ?
#
loop_
_entity_poly.entity_id
_entity_poly.type
_entity_poly.pdbx_seq_one_letter_code
_entity_poly.pdbx_strand_id
1 'polypeptide(L)'
;MSDLIQANYRLLRVLPRFGIHLGFGDKSVVEVCRAQGVSMELFLLVCNISTFDDFLPDTAMFKGIDVEDIVLFLQNSHKYYLEQRIPEIRENLSSLEEGPVTSSARILDRFFNDYRNEVEAHFEYEEQTVFPYIRGLIHGVHTEGYSIEQFEENHSNIEDKLEDLKNILIKYLPGEVPAEELNRTLFNVFLLEDDLGRHALIEDK
;
A
#
# COMPACT_ATOMS: atom_id res chain seq x y z
N MET A 1 18.97 -6.19 -11.91
CA MET A 1 18.00 -5.29 -11.24
C MET A 1 17.47 -4.21 -12.19
N SER A 2 18.30 -3.48 -12.91
CA SER A 2 17.85 -2.42 -13.86
C SER A 2 16.84 -2.92 -14.89
N ASP A 3 17.06 -4.07 -15.49
CA ASP A 3 16.16 -4.64 -16.51
C ASP A 3 14.78 -4.94 -15.94
N LEU A 4 14.71 -5.39 -14.67
CA LEU A 4 13.45 -5.67 -13.99
C LEU A 4 12.62 -4.38 -13.82
N ILE A 5 13.27 -3.27 -13.44
CA ILE A 5 12.60 -1.98 -13.27
C ILE A 5 12.21 -1.38 -14.63
N GLN A 6 13.07 -1.49 -15.64
CA GLN A 6 12.76 -1.03 -17.00
C GLN A 6 11.62 -1.82 -17.63
N ALA A 7 11.49 -3.10 -17.31
CA ALA A 7 10.36 -3.92 -17.74
C ALA A 7 9.05 -3.49 -17.04
N ASN A 8 9.12 -3.06 -15.79
CA ASN A 8 7.95 -2.58 -15.05
C ASN A 8 8.32 -1.47 -14.05
N TYR A 9 8.01 -0.23 -14.42
CA TYR A 9 8.26 0.96 -13.58
C TYR A 9 7.44 0.97 -12.27
N ARG A 10 6.35 0.20 -12.17
CA ARG A 10 5.54 0.08 -10.94
C ARG A 10 6.40 -0.42 -9.77
N LEU A 11 7.48 -1.17 -10.05
CA LEU A 11 8.41 -1.67 -9.04
C LEU A 11 9.18 -0.56 -8.31
N LEU A 12 9.22 0.67 -8.85
CA LEU A 12 9.78 1.82 -8.13
C LEU A 12 9.05 2.10 -6.80
N ARG A 13 7.79 1.68 -6.66
CA ARG A 13 7.02 1.78 -5.42
C ARG A 13 7.31 0.63 -4.44
N VAL A 14 7.79 -0.50 -4.95
CA VAL A 14 8.12 -1.70 -4.17
C VAL A 14 9.49 -1.56 -3.50
N LEU A 15 10.48 -1.05 -4.22
CA LEU A 15 11.87 -0.97 -3.76
C LEU A 15 12.04 -0.30 -2.38
N PRO A 16 11.43 0.88 -2.11
CA PRO A 16 11.59 1.57 -0.82
C PRO A 16 11.07 0.75 0.37
N ARG A 17 10.04 -0.08 0.16
CA ARG A 17 9.47 -0.94 1.21
C ARG A 17 10.43 -2.06 1.64
N PHE A 18 11.35 -2.45 0.75
CA PHE A 18 12.46 -3.35 1.05
C PHE A 18 13.74 -2.62 1.46
N GLY A 19 13.71 -1.29 1.62
CA GLY A 19 14.91 -0.50 1.88
C GLY A 19 15.89 -0.48 0.71
N ILE A 20 15.46 -0.84 -0.49
CA ILE A 20 16.29 -0.86 -1.69
C ILE A 20 16.26 0.52 -2.34
N HIS A 21 17.43 1.16 -2.40
CA HIS A 21 17.62 2.46 -3.06
C HIS A 21 18.17 2.29 -4.47
N LEU A 22 17.81 3.22 -5.36
CA LEU A 22 18.40 3.31 -6.71
C LEU A 22 19.90 3.60 -6.62
N GLY A 23 20.61 3.34 -7.71
CA GLY A 23 22.06 3.53 -7.77
C GLY A 23 22.86 2.25 -7.53
N PHE A 24 22.25 1.09 -7.68
CA PHE A 24 22.88 -0.23 -7.51
C PHE A 24 23.80 -0.63 -8.68
N GLY A 25 23.94 0.19 -9.74
CA GLY A 25 24.76 -0.09 -10.91
C GLY A 25 24.27 -1.33 -11.68
N ASP A 26 25.21 -2.15 -12.13
CA ASP A 26 24.95 -3.38 -12.92
C ASP A 26 24.66 -4.60 -12.05
N LYS A 27 24.41 -4.42 -10.75
CA LYS A 27 24.15 -5.55 -9.84
C LYS A 27 22.87 -6.30 -10.23
N SER A 28 22.96 -7.62 -10.15
CA SER A 28 21.80 -8.50 -10.28
C SER A 28 20.81 -8.35 -9.12
N VAL A 29 19.60 -8.89 -9.27
CA VAL A 29 18.59 -8.93 -8.18
C VAL A 29 19.17 -9.63 -6.95
N VAL A 30 19.83 -10.78 -7.14
CA VAL A 30 20.46 -11.56 -6.06
C VAL A 30 21.49 -10.74 -5.28
N GLU A 31 22.34 -10.00 -5.99
CA GLU A 31 23.39 -9.21 -5.36
C GLU A 31 22.81 -8.02 -4.59
N VAL A 32 21.74 -7.38 -5.12
CA VAL A 32 21.07 -6.27 -4.43
C VAL A 32 20.36 -6.77 -3.19
N CYS A 33 19.55 -7.82 -3.28
CA CYS A 33 18.83 -8.40 -2.13
C CYS A 33 19.82 -8.84 -1.04
N ARG A 34 20.89 -9.54 -1.41
CA ARG A 34 21.93 -9.98 -0.45
C ARG A 34 22.61 -8.79 0.24
N ALA A 35 22.93 -7.72 -0.50
CA ALA A 35 23.59 -6.55 0.06
C ALA A 35 22.71 -5.77 1.04
N GLN A 36 21.39 -5.86 0.90
CA GLN A 36 20.41 -5.18 1.76
C GLN A 36 19.79 -6.10 2.83
N GLY A 37 20.18 -7.39 2.87
CA GLY A 37 19.58 -8.36 3.79
C GLY A 37 18.12 -8.67 3.51
N VAL A 38 17.69 -8.53 2.25
CA VAL A 38 16.31 -8.76 1.81
C VAL A 38 16.14 -10.19 1.35
N SER A 39 15.05 -10.84 1.76
CA SER A 39 14.62 -12.14 1.21
C SER A 39 14.36 -12.00 -0.29
N MET A 40 15.14 -12.72 -1.09
CA MET A 40 14.98 -12.70 -2.55
C MET A 40 13.65 -13.33 -2.97
N GLU A 41 13.24 -14.38 -2.28
CA GLU A 41 11.99 -15.10 -2.52
C GLU A 41 10.79 -14.18 -2.29
N LEU A 42 10.75 -13.48 -1.17
CA LEU A 42 9.70 -12.49 -0.87
C LEU A 42 9.73 -11.34 -1.87
N PHE A 43 10.93 -10.79 -2.17
CA PHE A 43 11.08 -9.70 -3.12
C PHE A 43 10.51 -10.07 -4.50
N LEU A 44 10.85 -11.25 -5.03
CA LEU A 44 10.35 -11.71 -6.33
C LEU A 44 8.84 -11.99 -6.31
N LEU A 45 8.31 -12.53 -5.21
CA LEU A 45 6.88 -12.74 -5.03
C LEU A 45 6.12 -11.42 -5.08
N VAL A 46 6.57 -10.41 -4.32
CA VAL A 46 5.98 -9.07 -4.32
C VAL A 46 6.13 -8.40 -5.69
N CYS A 47 7.25 -8.58 -6.39
CA CYS A 47 7.41 -8.10 -7.76
C CYS A 47 6.37 -8.72 -8.71
N ASN A 48 6.08 -10.02 -8.58
CA ASN A 48 5.06 -10.69 -9.41
C ASN A 48 3.66 -10.16 -9.10
N ILE A 49 3.29 -10.04 -7.82
CA ILE A 49 2.02 -9.45 -7.37
C ILE A 49 1.86 -8.02 -7.93
N SER A 50 2.95 -7.24 -7.92
CA SER A 50 2.93 -5.85 -8.39
C SER A 50 2.98 -5.69 -9.91
N THR A 51 3.34 -6.74 -10.64
CA THR A 51 3.53 -6.68 -12.10
C THR A 51 2.33 -7.21 -12.87
N PHE A 52 1.76 -8.31 -12.41
CA PHE A 52 0.74 -9.05 -13.15
C PHE A 52 -0.61 -8.90 -12.46
N ASP A 53 -1.56 -8.25 -13.12
CA ASP A 53 -2.87 -7.95 -12.56
C ASP A 53 -3.68 -9.21 -12.23
N ASP A 54 -3.47 -10.30 -13.00
CA ASP A 54 -4.14 -11.59 -12.78
C ASP A 54 -3.36 -12.55 -11.86
N PHE A 55 -2.25 -12.10 -11.27
CA PHE A 55 -1.43 -12.95 -10.41
C PHE A 55 -2.01 -12.97 -8.99
N LEU A 56 -2.65 -14.08 -8.65
CA LEU A 56 -3.15 -14.36 -7.30
C LEU A 56 -2.16 -15.30 -6.60
N PRO A 57 -1.47 -14.84 -5.53
CA PRO A 57 -0.52 -15.67 -4.83
C PRO A 57 -1.24 -16.82 -4.11
N ASP A 58 -0.70 -18.04 -4.24
CA ASP A 58 -1.11 -19.19 -3.45
C ASP A 58 -0.30 -19.21 -2.14
N THR A 59 -0.93 -19.65 -1.05
CA THR A 59 -0.29 -19.85 0.27
C THR A 59 0.98 -20.73 0.16
N ALA A 60 1.02 -21.67 -0.80
CA ALA A 60 2.21 -22.48 -1.05
C ALA A 60 3.44 -21.65 -1.50
N MET A 61 3.23 -20.48 -2.11
CA MET A 61 4.32 -19.60 -2.56
C MET A 61 5.02 -18.89 -1.40
N PHE A 62 4.37 -18.81 -0.24
CA PHE A 62 4.96 -18.25 0.99
C PHE A 62 5.77 -19.29 1.79
N LYS A 63 5.69 -20.59 1.42
CA LYS A 63 6.45 -21.62 2.11
C LYS A 63 7.96 -21.39 1.99
N GLY A 64 8.62 -21.31 3.15
CA GLY A 64 10.05 -21.08 3.23
C GLY A 64 10.46 -19.62 3.27
N ILE A 65 9.53 -18.69 3.13
CA ILE A 65 9.74 -17.28 3.43
C ILE A 65 9.60 -17.09 4.93
N ASP A 66 10.55 -16.35 5.53
CA ASP A 66 10.46 -16.01 6.95
C ASP A 66 9.28 -15.07 7.17
N VAL A 67 8.43 -15.40 8.12
CA VAL A 67 7.25 -14.58 8.45
C VAL A 67 7.66 -13.20 8.96
N GLU A 68 8.82 -13.08 9.64
CA GLU A 68 9.35 -11.77 10.04
C GLU A 68 9.70 -10.88 8.86
N ASP A 69 10.18 -11.44 7.74
CA ASP A 69 10.42 -10.69 6.50
C ASP A 69 9.12 -10.18 5.90
N ILE A 70 8.04 -10.98 5.95
CA ILE A 70 6.70 -10.58 5.49
C ILE A 70 6.16 -9.45 6.35
N VAL A 71 6.17 -9.63 7.67
CA VAL A 71 5.71 -8.60 8.63
C VAL A 71 6.50 -7.30 8.45
N LEU A 72 7.82 -7.38 8.32
CA LEU A 72 8.65 -6.20 8.09
C LEU A 72 8.30 -5.48 6.78
N PHE A 73 8.03 -6.23 5.72
CA PHE A 73 7.57 -5.65 4.44
C PHE A 73 6.22 -4.96 4.59
N LEU A 74 5.26 -5.55 5.29
CA LEU A 74 3.94 -4.97 5.56
C LEU A 74 4.08 -3.69 6.40
N GLN A 75 4.85 -3.70 7.48
CA GLN A 75 5.14 -2.53 8.31
C GLN A 75 5.78 -1.39 7.51
N ASN A 76 6.74 -1.68 6.65
CA ASN A 76 7.34 -0.70 5.76
C ASN A 76 6.35 -0.17 4.73
N SER A 77 5.38 -0.99 4.31
CA SER A 77 4.31 -0.58 3.42
C SER A 77 3.35 0.39 4.11
N HIS A 78 2.93 0.13 5.34
CA HIS A 78 2.13 1.07 6.15
C HIS A 78 2.81 2.43 6.25
N LYS A 79 4.10 2.43 6.57
CA LYS A 79 4.90 3.64 6.63
C LYS A 79 4.95 4.38 5.30
N TYR A 80 5.14 3.65 4.21
CA TYR A 80 5.13 4.22 2.86
C TYR A 80 3.78 4.87 2.52
N TYR A 81 2.66 4.23 2.87
CA TYR A 81 1.33 4.79 2.63
C TYR A 81 1.08 6.05 3.46
N LEU A 82 1.33 5.98 4.77
CA LEU A 82 1.03 7.07 5.70
C LEU A 82 1.97 8.27 5.55
N GLU A 83 3.26 8.04 5.25
CA GLU A 83 4.26 9.11 5.19
C GLU A 83 4.46 9.68 3.78
N GLN A 84 4.06 8.96 2.73
CA GLN A 84 4.31 9.38 1.35
C GLN A 84 3.04 9.46 0.50
N ARG A 85 2.29 8.36 0.35
CA ARG A 85 1.18 8.31 -0.62
C ARG A 85 -0.03 9.12 -0.20
N ILE A 86 -0.48 8.97 1.04
CA ILE A 86 -1.63 9.72 1.58
C ILE A 86 -1.34 11.22 1.63
N PRO A 87 -0.17 11.68 2.14
CA PRO A 87 0.20 13.10 2.07
C PRO A 87 0.26 13.66 0.65
N GLU A 88 0.80 12.92 -0.32
CA GLU A 88 0.85 13.34 -1.72
C GLU A 88 -0.54 13.54 -2.32
N ILE A 89 -1.48 12.63 -2.08
CA ILE A 89 -2.87 12.78 -2.53
C ILE A 89 -3.53 13.98 -1.84
N ARG A 90 -3.28 14.18 -0.55
CA ARG A 90 -3.79 15.34 0.16
C ARG A 90 -3.30 16.65 -0.45
N GLU A 91 -2.02 16.76 -0.78
CA GLU A 91 -1.45 17.93 -1.44
C GLU A 91 -2.11 18.15 -2.81
N ASN A 92 -2.29 17.09 -3.58
CA ASN A 92 -3.00 17.17 -4.86
C ASN A 92 -4.46 17.63 -4.70
N LEU A 93 -5.19 17.11 -3.70
CA LEU A 93 -6.56 17.56 -3.40
C LEU A 93 -6.59 19.03 -2.99
N SER A 94 -5.65 19.47 -2.15
CA SER A 94 -5.55 20.87 -1.72
C SER A 94 -5.28 21.82 -2.90
N SER A 95 -4.51 21.39 -3.90
CA SER A 95 -4.27 22.20 -5.11
C SER A 95 -5.53 22.39 -5.97
N LEU A 96 -6.50 21.47 -5.89
CA LEU A 96 -7.81 21.63 -6.55
C LEU A 96 -8.70 22.69 -5.86
N GLU A 97 -8.35 23.09 -4.65
CA GLU A 97 -9.10 24.07 -3.83
C GLU A 97 -8.67 25.52 -4.02
N GLU A 98 -7.56 25.79 -4.71
CA GLU A 98 -7.02 27.15 -4.91
C GLU A 98 -7.87 28.03 -5.85
N GLY A 99 -9.02 27.53 -6.31
CA GLY A 99 -10.07 28.28 -7.01
C GLY A 99 -11.12 28.86 -6.05
N PRO A 100 -12.20 29.49 -6.57
CA PRO A 100 -13.33 29.90 -5.72
C PRO A 100 -13.87 28.66 -5.00
N VAL A 101 -13.64 28.64 -3.68
CA VAL A 101 -13.92 27.50 -2.78
C VAL A 101 -15.37 27.08 -2.94
N THR A 102 -15.60 26.03 -3.67
CA THR A 102 -16.90 25.40 -3.82
C THR A 102 -17.21 24.55 -2.60
N SER A 103 -18.50 24.34 -2.31
CA SER A 103 -18.94 23.38 -1.31
C SER A 103 -18.37 21.97 -1.54
N SER A 104 -18.05 21.63 -2.78
CA SER A 104 -17.47 20.36 -3.19
C SER A 104 -16.04 20.14 -2.69
N ALA A 105 -15.20 21.17 -2.70
CA ALA A 105 -13.82 21.08 -2.18
C ALA A 105 -13.80 20.74 -0.68
N ARG A 106 -14.69 21.38 0.12
CA ARG A 106 -14.81 21.06 1.56
C ARG A 106 -15.30 19.64 1.83
N ILE A 107 -16.17 19.13 0.97
CA ILE A 107 -16.66 17.74 1.06
C ILE A 107 -15.52 16.76 0.78
N LEU A 108 -14.70 17.03 -0.24
CA LEU A 108 -13.53 16.22 -0.59
C LEU A 108 -12.49 16.21 0.55
N ASP A 109 -12.14 17.37 1.08
CA ASP A 109 -11.18 17.46 2.21
C ASP A 109 -11.67 16.70 3.43
N ARG A 110 -12.95 16.83 3.78
CA ARG A 110 -13.54 16.08 4.88
C ARG A 110 -13.53 14.58 4.62
N PHE A 111 -13.98 14.16 3.43
CA PHE A 111 -13.99 12.76 3.05
C PHE A 111 -12.59 12.15 3.12
N PHE A 112 -11.60 12.85 2.58
CA PHE A 112 -10.23 12.35 2.57
C PHE A 112 -9.60 12.31 3.96
N ASN A 113 -9.93 13.27 4.83
CA ASN A 113 -9.50 13.23 6.23
C ASN A 113 -10.12 12.03 6.97
N ASP A 114 -11.42 11.78 6.77
CA ASP A 114 -12.10 10.63 7.37
C ASP A 114 -11.49 9.31 6.86
N TYR A 115 -11.21 9.21 5.56
CA TYR A 115 -10.51 8.08 4.95
C TYR A 115 -9.11 7.85 5.55
N ARG A 116 -8.31 8.92 5.64
CA ARG A 116 -6.97 8.85 6.23
C ARG A 116 -7.01 8.32 7.67
N ASN A 117 -7.91 8.85 8.50
CA ASN A 117 -8.04 8.42 9.90
C ASN A 117 -8.40 6.92 9.99
N GLU A 118 -9.19 6.43 9.06
CA GLU A 118 -9.55 5.01 9.00
C GLU A 118 -8.38 4.13 8.59
N VAL A 119 -7.60 4.55 7.58
CA VAL A 119 -6.36 3.85 7.20
C VAL A 119 -5.36 3.83 8.35
N GLU A 120 -5.19 4.96 9.06
CA GLU A 120 -4.33 5.03 10.24
C GLU A 120 -4.79 4.04 11.33
N ALA A 121 -6.09 4.00 11.63
CA ALA A 121 -6.64 3.08 12.64
C ALA A 121 -6.52 1.61 12.23
N HIS A 122 -6.70 1.30 10.94
CA HIS A 122 -6.54 -0.04 10.39
C HIS A 122 -5.09 -0.52 10.56
N PHE A 123 -4.11 0.24 10.08
CA PHE A 123 -2.71 -0.11 10.21
C PHE A 123 -2.25 -0.15 11.68
N GLU A 124 -2.76 0.75 12.53
CA GLU A 124 -2.47 0.72 13.97
C GLU A 124 -2.97 -0.59 14.62
N TYR A 125 -4.15 -1.06 14.25
CA TYR A 125 -4.68 -2.34 14.72
C TYR A 125 -3.79 -3.52 14.30
N GLU A 126 -3.32 -3.55 13.07
CA GLU A 126 -2.41 -4.60 12.60
C GLU A 126 -1.06 -4.56 13.33
N GLU A 127 -0.49 -3.39 13.45
CA GLU A 127 0.81 -3.19 14.14
C GLU A 127 0.76 -3.56 15.63
N GLN A 128 -0.34 -3.23 16.32
CA GLN A 128 -0.44 -3.42 17.76
C GLN A 128 -1.07 -4.75 18.16
N THR A 129 -1.84 -5.38 17.30
CA THR A 129 -2.60 -6.60 17.62
C THR A 129 -2.21 -7.77 16.74
N VAL A 130 -2.31 -7.61 15.41
CA VAL A 130 -2.17 -8.73 14.46
C VAL A 130 -0.72 -9.20 14.38
N PHE A 131 0.21 -8.31 14.11
CA PHE A 131 1.63 -8.67 13.97
C PHE A 131 2.25 -9.23 15.28
N PRO A 132 1.98 -8.68 16.47
CA PRO A 132 2.38 -9.31 17.72
C PRO A 132 1.78 -10.70 17.93
N TYR A 133 0.52 -10.91 17.56
CA TYR A 133 -0.13 -12.22 17.61
C TYR A 133 0.57 -13.23 16.70
N ILE A 134 0.82 -12.87 15.44
CA ILE A 134 1.53 -13.72 14.47
C ILE A 134 2.93 -14.08 15.01
N ARG A 135 3.68 -13.10 15.53
CA ARG A 135 4.99 -13.33 16.17
C ARG A 135 4.89 -14.28 17.38
N GLY A 136 3.84 -14.12 18.18
CA GLY A 136 3.55 -15.03 19.28
C GLY A 136 3.39 -16.48 18.81
N LEU A 137 2.61 -16.71 17.75
CA LEU A 137 2.39 -18.04 17.19
C LEU A 137 3.68 -18.70 16.72
N ILE A 138 4.56 -17.97 16.04
CA ILE A 138 5.87 -18.50 15.57
C ILE A 138 6.73 -18.94 16.74
N HIS A 139 6.70 -18.21 17.85
CA HIS A 139 7.49 -18.52 19.05
C HIS A 139 6.77 -19.49 20.02
N GLY A 140 5.62 -20.05 19.62
CA GLY A 140 4.85 -20.97 20.44
C GLY A 140 4.17 -20.31 21.65
N VAL A 141 3.99 -19.00 21.61
CA VAL A 141 3.26 -18.22 22.62
C VAL A 141 1.83 -18.05 22.14
N HIS A 142 0.90 -18.68 22.83
CA HIS A 142 -0.53 -18.47 22.57
C HIS A 142 -1.03 -17.26 23.36
N THR A 143 -1.47 -16.23 22.64
CA THR A 143 -2.14 -15.07 23.24
C THR A 143 -3.59 -15.44 23.49
N GLU A 144 -4.01 -15.51 24.76
CA GLU A 144 -5.43 -15.76 25.09
C GLU A 144 -6.27 -14.57 24.64
N GLY A 145 -7.37 -14.85 23.96
CA GLY A 145 -8.41 -13.85 23.64
C GLY A 145 -8.32 -13.22 22.25
N TYR A 146 -7.40 -13.65 21.37
CA TYR A 146 -7.37 -13.25 19.97
C TYR A 146 -7.22 -14.46 19.05
N SER A 147 -7.89 -14.44 17.90
CA SER A 147 -7.83 -15.50 16.90
C SER A 147 -7.84 -14.93 15.48
N ILE A 148 -7.45 -15.76 14.51
CA ILE A 148 -7.42 -15.35 13.09
C ILE A 148 -8.83 -15.03 12.58
N GLU A 149 -9.88 -15.70 13.10
CA GLU A 149 -11.26 -15.41 12.75
C GLU A 149 -11.67 -14.00 13.18
N GLN A 150 -11.13 -13.49 14.29
CA GLN A 150 -11.37 -12.10 14.72
C GLN A 150 -10.65 -11.11 13.81
N PHE A 151 -9.50 -11.48 13.23
CA PHE A 151 -8.85 -10.67 12.21
C PHE A 151 -9.74 -10.57 10.97
N GLU A 152 -10.21 -11.70 10.43
CA GLU A 152 -11.08 -11.72 9.25
C GLU A 152 -12.37 -10.90 9.46
N GLU A 153 -12.97 -10.95 10.67
CA GLU A 153 -14.18 -10.17 11.00
C GLU A 153 -13.91 -8.65 11.10
N ASN A 154 -12.73 -8.25 11.52
CA ASN A 154 -12.37 -6.84 11.73
C ASN A 154 -11.58 -6.22 10.57
N HIS A 155 -11.09 -7.05 9.65
CA HIS A 155 -10.36 -6.56 8.48
C HIS A 155 -11.33 -5.80 7.56
N SER A 156 -11.14 -4.50 7.44
CA SER A 156 -11.92 -3.63 6.58
C SER A 156 -11.20 -3.42 5.25
N ASN A 157 -11.96 -3.47 4.16
CA ASN A 157 -11.44 -3.15 2.82
C ASN A 157 -11.29 -1.64 2.69
N ILE A 158 -10.15 -1.12 3.15
CA ILE A 158 -9.85 0.32 3.11
C ILE A 158 -9.74 0.85 1.67
N GLU A 159 -9.42 -0.01 0.71
CA GLU A 159 -9.38 0.33 -0.71
C GLU A 159 -10.75 0.65 -1.30
N ASP A 160 -11.83 0.03 -0.83
CA ASP A 160 -13.19 0.23 -1.37
C ASP A 160 -13.66 1.69 -1.25
N LYS A 161 -13.23 2.39 -0.22
CA LYS A 161 -13.57 3.82 -0.03
C LYS A 161 -12.92 4.75 -1.05
N LEU A 162 -11.81 4.34 -1.66
CA LEU A 162 -11.21 5.11 -2.74
C LEU A 162 -12.08 5.12 -4.00
N GLU A 163 -12.95 4.12 -4.19
CA GLU A 163 -13.94 4.15 -5.26
C GLU A 163 -14.91 5.32 -5.12
N ASP A 164 -15.37 5.59 -3.89
CA ASP A 164 -16.23 6.74 -3.60
C ASP A 164 -15.52 8.06 -3.89
N LEU A 165 -14.24 8.19 -3.49
CA LEU A 165 -13.43 9.37 -3.80
C LEU A 165 -13.28 9.57 -5.31
N LYS A 166 -12.98 8.51 -6.07
CA LYS A 166 -12.91 8.56 -7.54
C LYS A 166 -14.23 9.01 -8.14
N ASN A 167 -15.34 8.46 -7.64
CA ASN A 167 -16.68 8.83 -8.13
C ASN A 167 -16.98 10.32 -7.88
N ILE A 168 -16.58 10.86 -6.72
CA ILE A 168 -16.73 12.28 -6.41
C ILE A 168 -15.89 13.13 -7.37
N LEU A 169 -14.62 12.79 -7.56
CA LEU A 169 -13.70 13.50 -8.44
C LEU A 169 -14.16 13.48 -9.91
N ILE A 170 -14.66 12.36 -10.40
CA ILE A 170 -15.07 12.20 -11.80
C ILE A 170 -16.41 12.85 -12.10
N LYS A 171 -17.38 12.75 -11.18
CA LYS A 171 -18.78 13.07 -11.47
C LYS A 171 -19.25 14.41 -10.93
N TYR A 172 -18.64 14.89 -9.84
CA TYR A 172 -19.23 15.97 -9.04
C TYR A 172 -18.34 17.20 -8.88
N LEU A 173 -17.10 17.18 -9.38
CA LEU A 173 -16.30 18.39 -9.41
C LEU A 173 -16.79 19.36 -10.48
N PRO A 174 -16.84 20.67 -10.17
CA PRO A 174 -17.18 21.69 -11.16
C PRO A 174 -16.17 21.72 -12.30
N GLY A 175 -16.64 22.01 -13.53
CA GLY A 175 -15.80 22.09 -14.73
C GLY A 175 -14.77 23.23 -14.76
N GLU A 176 -14.63 23.99 -13.68
CA GLU A 176 -13.66 25.09 -13.53
C GLU A 176 -12.31 24.60 -12.93
N VAL A 177 -12.24 23.33 -12.49
CA VAL A 177 -11.01 22.73 -11.97
C VAL A 177 -10.05 22.46 -13.11
N PRO A 178 -8.74 22.83 -12.99
CA PRO A 178 -7.75 22.55 -14.03
C PRO A 178 -7.65 21.04 -14.32
N ALA A 179 -7.81 20.68 -15.59
CA ALA A 179 -7.86 19.27 -15.98
C ALA A 179 -6.57 18.51 -15.67
N GLU A 180 -5.42 19.19 -15.70
CA GLU A 180 -4.11 18.58 -15.38
C GLU A 180 -4.02 18.17 -13.91
N GLU A 181 -4.43 19.03 -12.99
CA GLU A 181 -4.42 18.76 -11.55
C GLU A 181 -5.43 17.67 -11.18
N LEU A 182 -6.64 17.72 -11.76
CA LEU A 182 -7.64 16.69 -11.57
C LEU A 182 -7.15 15.32 -12.07
N ASN A 183 -6.57 15.27 -13.27
CA ASN A 183 -6.03 14.02 -13.83
C ASN A 183 -4.89 13.48 -12.98
N ARG A 184 -3.99 14.33 -12.49
CA ARG A 184 -2.90 13.93 -11.59
C ARG A 184 -3.43 13.36 -10.28
N THR A 185 -4.42 14.02 -9.69
CA THR A 185 -5.06 13.56 -8.46
C THR A 185 -5.72 12.20 -8.65
N LEU A 186 -6.54 12.05 -9.69
CA LEU A 186 -7.20 10.80 -10.03
C LEU A 186 -6.20 9.67 -10.28
N PHE A 187 -5.13 9.94 -11.02
CA PHE A 187 -4.08 8.96 -11.29
C PHE A 187 -3.44 8.46 -9.98
N ASN A 188 -3.15 9.37 -9.05
CA ASN A 188 -2.58 9.00 -7.75
C ASN A 188 -3.57 8.21 -6.87
N VAL A 189 -4.87 8.52 -6.93
CA VAL A 189 -5.90 7.74 -6.22
C VAL A 189 -6.02 6.33 -6.79
N PHE A 190 -6.07 6.17 -8.12
CA PHE A 190 -6.06 4.85 -8.76
C PHE A 190 -4.82 4.03 -8.41
N LEU A 191 -3.64 4.69 -8.37
CA LEU A 191 -2.40 4.02 -7.99
C LEU A 191 -2.38 3.58 -6.53
N LEU A 192 -2.97 4.36 -5.63
CA LEU A 192 -3.07 3.99 -4.21
C LEU A 192 -4.01 2.80 -4.02
N GLU A 193 -5.17 2.82 -4.67
CA GLU A 193 -6.15 1.72 -4.61
C GLU A 193 -5.56 0.41 -5.14
N ASP A 194 -4.93 0.43 -6.33
CA ASP A 194 -4.23 -0.74 -6.90
C ASP A 194 -3.17 -1.29 -5.94
N ASP A 195 -2.42 -0.39 -5.30
CA ASP A 195 -1.32 -0.77 -4.42
C ASP A 195 -1.82 -1.33 -3.07
N LEU A 196 -2.89 -0.78 -2.49
CA LEU A 196 -3.53 -1.31 -1.28
C LEU A 196 -4.16 -2.68 -1.54
N GLY A 197 -4.87 -2.86 -2.66
CA GLY A 197 -5.41 -4.17 -3.01
C GLY A 197 -4.33 -5.25 -3.18
N ARG A 198 -3.14 -4.88 -3.72
CA ARG A 198 -2.00 -5.81 -3.80
C ARG A 198 -1.36 -6.08 -2.43
N HIS A 199 -1.40 -5.12 -1.53
CA HIS A 199 -0.96 -5.26 -0.15
C HIS A 199 -1.85 -6.26 0.59
N ALA A 200 -3.17 -6.11 0.50
CA ALA A 200 -4.14 -7.03 1.09
C ALA A 200 -3.96 -8.48 0.58
N LEU A 201 -3.57 -8.69 -0.70
CA LEU A 201 -3.25 -10.03 -1.22
C LEU A 201 -2.10 -10.73 -0.48
N ILE A 202 -1.23 -9.99 0.19
CA ILE A 202 -0.12 -10.54 0.98
C ILE A 202 -0.57 -10.78 2.41
N GLU A 203 -1.37 -9.88 2.97
CA GLU A 203 -1.91 -9.98 4.34
C GLU A 203 -2.83 -11.18 4.51
N ASP A 204 -3.66 -11.47 3.52
CA ASP A 204 -4.62 -12.57 3.52
C ASP A 204 -3.98 -13.97 3.42
N LYS A 205 -2.63 -14.11 3.37
CA LYS A 205 -1.93 -15.40 3.15
C LYS A 205 -1.13 -15.87 4.33
#